data_5515315beda739785240e73c2107d5c7
#
_entry.id   5515315beda739785240e73c2107d5c7
#
_cell.length_a   1.000
_cell.length_b   1.000
_cell.length_c   1.000
_cell.angle_alpha   90.00
_cell.angle_beta   90.00
_cell.angle_gamma   90.00
#
_symmetry.space_group_name_H-M   'P 1'
#
loop_
_entity.id
_entity.type
_entity.pdbx_description
1 polymer ?
#
loop_
_entity_poly.entity_id
_entity_poly.type
_entity_poly.pdbx_seq_one_letter_code
_entity_poly.pdbx_strand_id
1 'polypeptide(L)'
;SLGYLTAGVPIALATKKTLVISTGTVALQGQLFERDIPNFLKATGLEASVALAKGRTRYLCTRNAAEVQGEGGQDGLFGDEPALFDRPLAPVEIDVAARLTQAWMDNSWDGDLDSAPEAITPNLRASITTPASGCAGRRCAYAANCPVLRARTKVREAQIVVTNHALLLSALSLGDID
;
A
#
# COMPACT_ATOMS: atom_id res chain seq x y z
N SER A 1 -19.42 12.54 7.03
CA SER A 1 -17.99 12.57 7.44
C SER A 1 -17.72 13.64 8.51
N LEU A 2 -18.22 14.86 8.38
CA LEU A 2 -17.92 15.96 9.30
C LEU A 2 -18.23 15.63 10.78
N GLY A 3 -19.38 15.02 11.09
CA GLY A 3 -19.79 14.76 12.46
C GLY A 3 -18.77 13.93 13.27
N TYR A 4 -18.24 12.86 12.72
CA TYR A 4 -17.23 12.07 13.44
C TYR A 4 -15.82 12.70 13.41
N LEU A 5 -15.49 13.51 12.39
CA LEU A 5 -14.24 14.27 12.39
C LEU A 5 -14.24 15.33 13.48
N THR A 6 -15.34 16.06 13.65
CA THR A 6 -15.50 17.11 14.66
C THR A 6 -15.30 16.59 16.09
N ALA A 7 -15.76 15.37 16.38
CA ALA A 7 -15.57 14.75 17.68
C ALA A 7 -14.24 13.99 17.79
N GLY A 8 -13.94 13.14 16.77
CA GLY A 8 -12.85 12.19 16.83
C GLY A 8 -11.46 12.82 16.76
N VAL A 9 -11.26 13.80 15.88
CA VAL A 9 -9.93 14.41 15.69
C VAL A 9 -9.44 15.14 16.94
N PRO A 10 -10.20 16.06 17.54
CA PRO A 10 -9.77 16.73 18.77
C PRO A 10 -9.52 15.76 19.92
N ILE A 11 -10.35 14.73 20.10
CA ILE A 11 -10.17 13.72 21.14
C ILE A 11 -8.87 12.94 20.91
N ALA A 12 -8.62 12.48 19.68
CA ALA A 12 -7.41 11.74 19.34
C ALA A 12 -6.14 12.56 19.63
N LEU A 13 -6.13 13.82 19.21
CA LEU A 13 -5.00 14.73 19.43
C LEU A 13 -4.79 14.99 20.93
N ALA A 14 -5.86 15.28 21.69
CA ALA A 14 -5.78 15.55 23.13
C ALA A 14 -5.31 14.32 23.92
N THR A 15 -5.72 13.11 23.52
CA THR A 15 -5.34 11.86 24.19
C THR A 15 -4.06 11.24 23.65
N LYS A 16 -3.46 11.82 22.61
CA LYS A 16 -2.28 11.29 21.89
C LYS A 16 -2.50 9.85 21.38
N LYS A 17 -3.73 9.55 20.95
CA LYS A 17 -4.11 8.25 20.37
C LYS A 17 -4.37 8.40 18.88
N THR A 18 -4.11 7.34 18.11
CA THR A 18 -4.43 7.31 16.69
C THR A 18 -5.95 7.18 16.48
N LEU A 19 -6.51 8.06 15.65
CA LEU A 19 -7.89 7.93 15.17
C LEU A 19 -7.90 7.04 13.93
N VAL A 20 -8.55 5.89 14.02
CA VAL A 20 -8.76 5.00 12.87
C VAL A 20 -10.17 5.20 12.31
N ILE A 21 -10.25 5.58 11.03
CA ILE A 21 -11.52 5.76 10.32
C ILE A 21 -11.63 4.66 9.27
N SER A 22 -12.60 3.77 9.46
CA SER A 22 -12.85 2.65 8.55
C SER A 22 -14.06 2.90 7.67
N THR A 23 -13.95 2.59 6.38
CA THR A 23 -15.01 2.78 5.38
C THR A 23 -15.39 1.47 4.69
N GLY A 24 -16.62 1.42 4.14
CA GLY A 24 -17.09 0.25 3.40
C GLY A 24 -16.53 0.14 1.98
N THR A 25 -16.07 1.24 1.38
CA THR A 25 -15.63 1.26 -0.01
C THR A 25 -14.32 2.02 -0.20
N VAL A 26 -13.56 1.65 -1.25
CA VAL A 26 -12.33 2.34 -1.66
C VAL A 26 -12.59 3.78 -2.08
N ALA A 27 -13.74 4.05 -2.73
CA ALA A 27 -14.11 5.40 -3.13
C ALA A 27 -14.30 6.34 -1.93
N LEU A 28 -14.94 5.86 -0.86
CA LEU A 28 -15.07 6.62 0.39
C LEU A 28 -13.74 6.82 1.11
N GLN A 29 -12.82 5.84 1.03
CA GLN A 29 -11.46 6.02 1.53
C GLN A 29 -10.76 7.19 0.84
N GLY A 30 -10.76 7.21 -0.50
CA GLY A 30 -10.16 8.28 -1.29
C GLY A 30 -10.79 9.63 -0.95
N GLN A 31 -12.11 9.72 -0.93
CA GLN A 31 -12.82 10.95 -0.58
C GLN A 31 -12.42 11.50 0.80
N LEU A 32 -12.36 10.64 1.81
CA LEU A 32 -11.95 11.04 3.16
C LEU A 32 -10.51 11.53 3.20
N PHE A 33 -9.60 10.76 2.61
CA PHE A 33 -8.18 11.03 2.66
C PHE A 33 -7.78 12.27 1.85
N GLU A 34 -8.33 12.42 0.63
CA GLU A 34 -7.92 13.46 -0.31
C GLU A 34 -8.68 14.78 -0.12
N ARG A 35 -9.90 14.72 0.43
CA ARG A 35 -10.78 15.88 0.49
C ARG A 35 -11.31 16.21 1.87
N ASP A 36 -12.02 15.29 2.52
CA ASP A 36 -12.80 15.62 3.71
C ASP A 36 -11.90 15.93 4.93
N ILE A 37 -10.87 15.10 5.17
CA ILE A 37 -9.92 15.33 6.27
C ILE A 37 -9.06 16.58 6.04
N PRO A 38 -8.41 16.77 4.87
CA PRO A 38 -7.65 17.99 4.61
C PRO A 38 -8.49 19.26 4.75
N ASN A 39 -9.74 19.27 4.23
CA ASN A 39 -10.64 20.41 4.35
C ASN A 39 -11.04 20.67 5.81
N PHE A 40 -11.29 19.62 6.59
CA PHE A 40 -11.60 19.72 8.02
C PHE A 40 -10.41 20.32 8.80
N LEU A 41 -9.21 19.79 8.62
CA LEU A 41 -8.00 20.28 9.28
C LEU A 41 -7.75 21.77 8.94
N LYS A 42 -7.86 22.12 7.65
CA LYS A 42 -7.73 23.50 7.20
C LYS A 42 -8.78 24.44 7.84
N ALA A 43 -10.04 24.01 7.90
CA ALA A 43 -11.14 24.80 8.44
C ALA A 43 -11.04 25.00 9.96
N THR A 44 -10.47 24.05 10.67
CA THR A 44 -10.34 24.08 12.14
C THR A 44 -8.99 24.61 12.63
N GLY A 45 -8.00 24.77 11.75
CA GLY A 45 -6.63 25.13 12.11
C GLY A 45 -5.90 24.03 12.90
N LEU A 46 -6.45 22.81 12.94
CA LEU A 46 -5.79 21.67 13.58
C LEU A 46 -4.74 21.07 12.66
N GLU A 47 -3.62 20.67 13.23
CA GLU A 47 -2.55 19.95 12.53
C GLU A 47 -2.56 18.48 12.96
N ALA A 48 -2.58 17.57 11.99
CA ALA A 48 -2.51 16.13 12.23
C ALA A 48 -1.87 15.43 11.02
N SER A 49 -1.04 14.42 11.29
CA SER A 49 -0.54 13.52 10.27
C SER A 49 -1.61 12.52 9.88
N VAL A 50 -1.81 12.33 8.56
CA VAL A 50 -2.86 11.47 8.01
C VAL A 50 -2.22 10.40 7.11
N ALA A 51 -2.62 9.15 7.26
CA ALA A 51 -2.20 8.08 6.39
C ALA A 51 -3.38 7.24 5.89
N LEU A 52 -3.23 6.72 4.67
CA LEU A 52 -4.17 5.79 4.05
C LEU A 52 -3.60 4.38 4.14
N ALA A 53 -4.28 3.50 4.89
CA ALA A 53 -3.91 2.09 4.99
C ALA A 53 -4.56 1.30 3.86
N LYS A 54 -3.73 0.66 3.02
CA LYS A 54 -4.15 -0.20 1.90
C LYS A 54 -3.56 -1.61 2.05
N GLY A 55 -4.22 -2.59 1.44
CA GLY A 55 -3.70 -3.95 1.35
C GLY A 55 -2.39 -4.03 0.53
N ARG A 56 -1.56 -5.05 0.81
CA ARG A 56 -0.24 -5.22 0.13
C ARG A 56 -0.33 -5.32 -1.38
N THR A 57 -1.36 -5.94 -1.91
CA THR A 57 -1.60 -6.09 -3.36
C THR A 57 -1.91 -4.77 -4.08
N ARG A 58 -1.94 -3.65 -3.31
CA ARG A 58 -2.07 -2.30 -3.86
C ARG A 58 -0.72 -1.63 -4.09
N TYR A 59 0.37 -2.28 -3.71
CA TYR A 59 1.73 -1.74 -3.82
C TYR A 59 2.62 -2.62 -4.68
N LEU A 60 3.60 -2.01 -5.32
CA LEU A 60 4.68 -2.69 -6.01
C LEU A 60 5.42 -3.62 -5.03
N CYS A 61 5.63 -4.87 -5.44
CA CYS A 61 6.56 -5.77 -4.79
C CYS A 61 7.90 -5.70 -5.52
N THR A 62 8.89 -5.06 -4.93
CA THR A 62 10.21 -4.87 -5.56
C THR A 62 10.93 -6.18 -5.83
N ARG A 63 10.70 -7.23 -5.02
CA ARG A 63 11.20 -8.58 -5.29
C ARG A 63 10.61 -9.13 -6.59
N ASN A 64 9.27 -9.19 -6.67
CA ASN A 64 8.59 -9.74 -7.84
C ASN A 64 8.88 -8.91 -9.11
N ALA A 65 9.02 -7.59 -8.97
CA ALA A 65 9.38 -6.73 -10.09
C ALA A 65 10.80 -7.00 -10.59
N ALA A 66 11.75 -7.29 -9.71
CA ALA A 66 13.11 -7.72 -10.09
C ALA A 66 13.08 -9.11 -10.78
N GLU A 67 12.27 -10.05 -10.27
CA GLU A 67 12.08 -11.37 -10.90
C GLU A 67 11.51 -11.23 -12.33
N VAL A 68 10.51 -10.37 -12.54
CA VAL A 68 9.93 -10.07 -13.86
C VAL A 68 10.97 -9.50 -14.83
N GLN A 69 11.93 -8.72 -14.35
CA GLN A 69 13.01 -8.12 -15.13
C GLN A 69 14.20 -9.07 -15.36
N GLY A 70 14.16 -10.28 -14.81
CA GLY A 70 15.27 -11.24 -14.88
C GLY A 70 16.45 -10.91 -13.98
N GLU A 71 16.30 -9.94 -13.08
CA GLU A 71 17.32 -9.54 -12.11
C GLU A 71 17.30 -10.39 -10.83
N GLY A 72 16.24 -11.19 -10.62
CA GLY A 72 16.12 -12.13 -9.52
C GLY A 72 17.11 -13.27 -9.72
N GLY A 73 18.19 -13.31 -8.91
CA GLY A 73 19.08 -14.46 -8.88
C GLY A 73 18.28 -15.74 -8.63
N GLN A 74 18.66 -16.83 -9.29
CA GLN A 74 18.07 -18.16 -9.16
C GLN A 74 18.30 -18.72 -7.73
N ASP A 75 17.66 -18.14 -6.73
CA ASP A 75 17.64 -18.70 -5.35
C ASP A 75 16.39 -19.58 -5.12
N GLY A 76 16.01 -20.33 -6.13
CA GLY A 76 14.94 -21.31 -6.03
C GLY A 76 15.39 -22.65 -6.60
N LEU A 77 16.00 -23.50 -5.76
CA LEU A 77 16.29 -24.92 -6.11
C LEU A 77 14.98 -25.72 -6.35
N PHE A 78 13.85 -25.11 -6.08
CA PHE A 78 12.50 -25.57 -6.42
C PHE A 78 11.85 -24.45 -7.18
N GLY A 79 12.03 -24.43 -8.52
CA GLY A 79 11.26 -23.56 -9.39
C GLY A 79 9.77 -23.82 -9.12
N ASP A 80 9.04 -22.81 -8.63
CA ASP A 80 7.59 -22.85 -8.67
C ASP A 80 7.23 -23.07 -10.12
N GLU A 81 6.64 -24.24 -10.45
CA GLU A 81 6.07 -24.47 -11.78
C GLU A 81 5.12 -23.29 -12.06
N PRO A 82 5.25 -22.64 -13.23
CA PRO A 82 4.32 -21.57 -13.59
C PRO A 82 2.92 -22.12 -13.44
N ALA A 83 2.09 -21.44 -12.66
CA ALA A 83 0.70 -21.86 -12.47
C ALA A 83 0.08 -22.04 -13.87
N LEU A 84 -0.62 -23.14 -14.09
CA LEU A 84 -1.16 -23.62 -15.39
C LEU A 84 -1.99 -22.54 -16.15
N PHE A 85 -2.19 -21.37 -15.57
CA PHE A 85 -3.00 -20.26 -16.06
C PHE A 85 -2.25 -18.92 -16.16
N ASP A 86 -0.96 -18.86 -15.82
CA ASP A 86 -0.18 -17.61 -15.90
C ASP A 86 0.23 -17.37 -17.36
N ARG A 87 -0.42 -16.40 -17.96
CA ARG A 87 -0.01 -15.91 -19.28
C ARG A 87 1.37 -15.24 -19.16
N PRO A 88 2.36 -15.63 -19.97
CA PRO A 88 3.64 -14.94 -20.00
C PRO A 88 3.46 -13.43 -20.20
N LEU A 89 4.25 -12.62 -19.50
CA LEU A 89 4.24 -11.18 -19.71
C LEU A 89 4.75 -10.84 -21.11
N ALA A 90 4.08 -9.90 -21.75
CA ALA A 90 4.57 -9.34 -23.01
C ALA A 90 5.80 -8.45 -22.76
N PRO A 91 6.74 -8.29 -23.70
CA PRO A 91 7.90 -7.42 -23.53
C PRO A 91 7.54 -6.01 -23.07
N VAL A 92 6.46 -5.43 -23.59
CA VAL A 92 5.97 -4.11 -23.16
C VAL A 92 5.55 -4.09 -21.68
N GLU A 93 5.04 -5.18 -21.12
CA GLU A 93 4.68 -5.28 -19.71
C GLU A 93 5.93 -5.34 -18.83
N ILE A 94 6.99 -6.01 -19.28
CA ILE A 94 8.30 -6.04 -18.61
C ILE A 94 8.92 -4.64 -18.60
N ASP A 95 8.83 -3.91 -19.72
CA ASP A 95 9.30 -2.52 -19.81
C ASP A 95 8.52 -1.60 -18.85
N VAL A 96 7.20 -1.78 -18.72
CA VAL A 96 6.39 -1.04 -17.75
C VAL A 96 6.85 -1.37 -16.32
N ALA A 97 7.10 -2.64 -15.99
CA ALA A 97 7.62 -3.02 -14.68
C ALA A 97 8.96 -2.34 -14.36
N ALA A 98 9.87 -2.27 -15.36
CA ALA A 98 11.15 -1.59 -15.21
C ALA A 98 10.99 -0.09 -14.94
N ARG A 99 10.13 0.62 -15.70
CA ARG A 99 9.86 2.04 -15.46
C ARG A 99 9.19 2.31 -14.12
N LEU A 100 8.27 1.47 -13.67
CA LEU A 100 7.66 1.56 -12.34
C LEU A 100 8.70 1.35 -11.23
N THR A 101 9.59 0.37 -11.39
CA THR A 101 10.69 0.13 -10.46
C THR A 101 11.63 1.34 -10.40
N GLN A 102 11.99 1.91 -11.53
CA GLN A 102 12.82 3.10 -11.61
C GLN A 102 12.15 4.31 -10.94
N ALA A 103 10.87 4.58 -11.23
CA ALA A 103 10.11 5.66 -10.61
C ALA A 103 10.04 5.53 -9.07
N TRP A 104 9.94 4.30 -8.56
CA TRP A 104 10.04 4.03 -7.13
C TRP A 104 11.44 4.32 -6.58
N MET A 105 12.49 3.84 -7.24
CA MET A 105 13.88 4.04 -6.81
C MET A 105 14.28 5.51 -6.80
N ASP A 106 13.80 6.28 -7.76
CA ASP A 106 14.03 7.73 -7.88
C ASP A 106 13.15 8.56 -6.92
N ASN A 107 12.28 7.92 -6.13
CA ASN A 107 11.29 8.57 -5.27
C ASN A 107 10.34 9.53 -6.01
N SER A 108 10.16 9.38 -7.31
CA SER A 108 9.17 10.14 -8.10
C SER A 108 7.75 9.59 -7.96
N TRP A 109 7.62 8.40 -7.39
CA TRP A 109 6.36 7.70 -7.11
C TRP A 109 6.49 6.94 -5.79
N ASP A 110 5.38 6.76 -5.07
CA ASP A 110 5.36 6.14 -3.73
C ASP A 110 5.15 4.61 -3.73
N GLY A 111 5.05 4.00 -4.90
CA GLY A 111 4.84 2.56 -5.08
C GLY A 111 3.38 2.11 -4.95
N ASP A 112 2.42 3.03 -4.81
CA ASP A 112 0.99 2.74 -4.79
C ASP A 112 0.46 2.56 -6.21
N LEU A 113 0.07 1.34 -6.58
CA LEU A 113 -0.40 0.98 -7.92
C LEU A 113 -1.71 1.67 -8.34
N ASP A 114 -2.41 2.32 -7.41
CA ASP A 114 -3.61 3.09 -7.75
C ASP A 114 -3.27 4.48 -8.30
N SER A 115 -2.09 4.98 -7.98
CA SER A 115 -1.51 6.23 -8.47
C SER A 115 -0.31 6.00 -9.40
N ALA A 116 -0.23 4.81 -10.00
CA ALA A 116 0.89 4.47 -10.87
C ALA A 116 1.02 5.44 -12.05
N PRO A 117 2.24 5.87 -12.40
CA PRO A 117 2.46 6.76 -13.53
C PRO A 117 2.24 6.10 -14.89
N GLU A 118 2.09 4.77 -14.92
CA GLU A 118 1.92 3.93 -16.12
C GLU A 118 0.62 3.12 -16.02
N ALA A 119 0.05 2.81 -17.16
CA ALA A 119 -1.09 1.89 -17.24
C ALA A 119 -0.63 0.45 -16.95
N ILE A 120 -1.30 -0.19 -15.99
CA ILE A 120 -0.94 -1.54 -15.53
C ILE A 120 -2.04 -2.52 -15.94
N THR A 121 -1.69 -3.53 -16.72
CA THR A 121 -2.61 -4.61 -17.07
C THR A 121 -2.89 -5.49 -15.84
N PRO A 122 -4.04 -6.21 -15.79
CA PRO A 122 -4.29 -7.18 -14.71
C PRO A 122 -3.21 -8.24 -14.58
N ASN A 123 -2.64 -8.69 -15.71
CA ASN A 123 -1.58 -9.69 -15.77
C ASN A 123 -0.28 -9.15 -15.13
N LEU A 124 0.16 -7.96 -15.55
CA LEU A 124 1.32 -7.30 -14.95
C LEU A 124 1.10 -7.03 -13.46
N ARG A 125 -0.08 -6.53 -13.07
CA ARG A 125 -0.40 -6.28 -11.65
C ARG A 125 -0.26 -7.55 -10.81
N ALA A 126 -0.76 -8.69 -11.28
CA ALA A 126 -0.62 -9.96 -10.57
C ALA A 126 0.87 -10.35 -10.39
N SER A 127 1.69 -10.13 -11.44
CA SER A 127 3.11 -10.49 -11.44
C SER A 127 3.98 -9.60 -10.55
N ILE A 128 3.66 -8.29 -10.42
CA ILE A 128 4.46 -7.34 -9.62
C ILE A 128 3.90 -7.05 -8.22
N THR A 129 2.89 -7.79 -7.78
CA THR A 129 2.34 -7.70 -6.42
C THR A 129 2.52 -9.00 -5.66
N THR A 130 2.28 -8.98 -4.37
CA THR A 130 2.33 -10.20 -3.55
C THR A 130 1.22 -10.21 -2.50
N PRO A 131 0.53 -11.34 -2.30
CA PRO A 131 -0.40 -11.51 -1.19
C PRO A 131 0.33 -11.63 0.15
N ALA A 132 -0.42 -11.61 1.25
CA ALA A 132 0.17 -11.75 2.59
C ALA A 132 0.92 -13.08 2.77
N SER A 133 0.40 -14.17 2.21
CA SER A 133 0.98 -15.53 2.27
C SER A 133 2.33 -15.64 1.56
N GLY A 134 2.53 -14.88 0.46
CA GLY A 134 3.77 -14.91 -0.34
C GLY A 134 4.84 -13.91 0.11
N CYS A 135 4.59 -13.12 1.16
CA CYS A 135 5.46 -12.02 1.58
C CYS A 135 6.31 -12.38 2.81
N ALA A 136 7.64 -12.35 2.68
CA ALA A 136 8.56 -12.57 3.79
C ALA A 136 8.63 -11.39 4.79
N GLY A 137 7.94 -10.29 4.53
CA GLY A 137 7.92 -9.11 5.42
C GLY A 137 9.32 -8.52 5.62
N ARG A 138 9.70 -8.24 6.87
CA ARG A 138 11.02 -7.68 7.21
C ARG A 138 12.20 -8.60 6.92
N ARG A 139 11.95 -9.90 6.70
CA ARG A 139 13.00 -10.90 6.34
C ARG A 139 13.27 -10.95 4.83
N CYS A 140 12.52 -10.21 4.03
CA CYS A 140 12.74 -10.13 2.59
C CYS A 140 14.08 -9.44 2.28
N ALA A 141 14.84 -9.97 1.33
CA ALA A 141 16.09 -9.34 0.87
C ALA A 141 15.86 -7.90 0.33
N TYR A 142 14.66 -7.61 -0.17
CA TYR A 142 14.25 -6.31 -0.69
C TYR A 142 13.55 -5.43 0.37
N ALA A 143 13.59 -5.79 1.66
CA ALA A 143 12.86 -5.09 2.71
C ALA A 143 13.23 -3.61 2.84
N ALA A 144 14.51 -3.27 2.64
CA ALA A 144 15.01 -1.89 2.71
C ALA A 144 14.32 -0.96 1.70
N ASN A 145 13.97 -1.48 0.51
CA ASN A 145 13.36 -0.74 -0.58
C ASN A 145 11.91 -1.20 -0.85
N CYS A 146 11.18 -1.60 0.18
CA CYS A 146 9.84 -2.16 0.04
C CYS A 146 8.76 -1.08 0.21
N PRO A 147 7.94 -0.77 -0.84
CA PRO A 147 6.84 0.19 -0.76
C PRO A 147 5.83 -0.14 0.33
N VAL A 148 5.49 -1.42 0.52
CA VAL A 148 4.56 -1.86 1.57
C VAL A 148 5.08 -1.54 2.96
N LEU A 149 6.37 -1.80 3.24
CA LEU A 149 6.97 -1.52 4.54
C LEU A 149 7.05 -0.02 4.79
N ARG A 150 7.37 0.78 3.77
CA ARG A 150 7.37 2.24 3.84
C ARG A 150 5.96 2.79 4.13
N ALA A 151 4.94 2.28 3.43
CA ALA A 151 3.55 2.67 3.68
C ALA A 151 3.09 2.30 5.10
N ARG A 152 3.43 1.11 5.60
CA ARG A 152 3.11 0.69 6.97
C ARG A 152 3.80 1.55 8.04
N THR A 153 5.01 2.02 7.78
CA THR A 153 5.68 2.96 8.69
C THR A 153 4.90 4.27 8.76
N LYS A 154 4.50 4.84 7.62
CA LYS A 154 3.64 6.03 7.58
C LYS A 154 2.33 5.84 8.35
N VAL A 155 1.68 4.67 8.22
CA VAL A 155 0.44 4.35 8.94
C VAL A 155 0.67 4.30 10.45
N ARG A 156 1.77 3.71 10.94
CA ARG A 156 2.08 3.66 12.37
C ARG A 156 2.41 5.02 12.98
N GLU A 157 2.97 5.93 12.20
CA GLU A 157 3.35 7.26 12.64
C GLU A 157 2.20 8.29 12.51
N ALA A 158 1.11 7.91 11.85
CA ALA A 158 -0.01 8.81 11.61
C ALA A 158 -0.92 8.95 12.83
N GLN A 159 -1.43 10.16 13.05
CA GLN A 159 -2.43 10.47 14.07
C GLN A 159 -3.85 10.16 13.59
N ILE A 160 -4.07 10.18 12.27
CA ILE A 160 -5.34 9.78 11.63
C ILE A 160 -5.03 8.73 10.57
N VAL A 161 -5.65 7.57 10.68
CA VAL A 161 -5.52 6.49 9.70
C VAL A 161 -6.86 6.24 9.04
N VAL A 162 -6.90 6.31 7.71
CA VAL A 162 -8.07 5.91 6.92
C VAL A 162 -7.84 4.51 6.39
N THR A 163 -8.83 3.63 6.52
CA THR A 163 -8.75 2.24 6.06
C THR A 163 -10.10 1.75 5.54
N ASN A 164 -10.18 0.52 5.02
CA ASN A 164 -11.45 -0.14 4.75
C ASN A 164 -11.78 -1.21 5.80
N HIS A 165 -13.06 -1.59 5.87
CA HIS A 165 -13.53 -2.57 6.85
C HIS A 165 -12.80 -3.92 6.73
N ALA A 166 -12.57 -4.40 5.50
CA ALA A 166 -11.91 -5.68 5.28
C ALA A 166 -10.48 -5.70 5.82
N LEU A 167 -9.72 -4.63 5.58
CA LEU A 167 -8.33 -4.53 6.07
C LEU A 167 -8.30 -4.38 7.58
N LEU A 168 -9.18 -3.55 8.16
CA LEU A 168 -9.28 -3.39 9.61
C LEU A 168 -9.62 -4.70 10.29
N LEU A 169 -10.65 -5.41 9.82
CA LEU A 169 -11.06 -6.69 10.39
C LEU A 169 -9.97 -7.77 10.25
N SER A 170 -9.25 -7.78 9.13
CA SER A 170 -8.12 -8.69 8.95
C SER A 170 -6.98 -8.39 9.94
N ALA A 171 -6.67 -7.13 10.19
CA ALA A 171 -5.65 -6.73 11.17
C ALA A 171 -6.07 -7.14 12.59
N LEU A 172 -7.34 -6.90 12.96
CA LEU A 172 -7.90 -7.31 14.26
C LEU A 172 -7.84 -8.82 14.46
N SER A 173 -8.16 -9.61 13.41
CA SER A 173 -8.18 -11.08 13.49
C SER A 173 -6.78 -11.69 13.61
N LEU A 174 -5.76 -11.02 13.12
CA LEU A 174 -4.37 -11.48 13.15
C LEU A 174 -3.60 -10.98 14.38
N GLY A 175 -4.20 -10.15 15.23
CA GLY A 175 -3.53 -9.52 16.36
C GLY A 175 -2.44 -8.48 15.94
N ASP A 176 -2.44 -8.06 14.68
CA ASP A 176 -1.45 -7.17 14.06
C ASP A 176 -1.78 -5.68 14.31
N ILE A 177 -2.29 -5.35 15.50
CA ILE A 177 -2.57 -3.97 15.91
C ILE A 177 -1.50 -3.49 16.91
N ASP A 178 -0.24 -3.75 16.60
CA ASP A 178 0.90 -3.11 17.27
C ASP A 178 1.56 -2.08 16.34
#